data_872d2c33d92d0dfadf932aaeef265bc1
#
_entry.id   872d2c33d92d0dfadf932aaeef265bc1
#
_cell.length_a   1.000
_cell.length_b   1.000
_cell.length_c   1.000
_cell.angle_alpha   90.00
_cell.angle_beta   90.00
_cell.angle_gamma   90.00
#
_symmetry.space_group_name_H-M   'P 1'
#
loop_
_entity.id
_entity.type
_entity.pdbx_description
1 polymer ?
#
loop_
_entity_poly.entity_id
_entity_poly.type
_entity_poly.pdbx_seq_one_letter_code
_entity_poly.pdbx_strand_id
1 'polypeptide(L)'
;MKFFILDDQAYGYMQKLQKSAYTRTTATALAHLDYPSLAKGLGVGYHEVTQTCDLDSGIHTALATPGPVLTRVVIDYDKRPVRWIDAVKGRFTRELSLQQKVRFASRLGIRSLDMHKMND
;
A
#
# COMPACT_ATOMS: atom_id res chain seq x y z
N MET A 1 17.27 20.55 -2.89
CA MET A 1 16.25 19.59 -3.35
C MET A 1 15.77 18.82 -2.15
N LYS A 2 14.43 18.57 -1.99
CA LYS A 2 13.86 17.83 -0.86
C LYS A 2 13.11 16.62 -1.40
N PHE A 3 13.42 15.44 -0.87
CA PHE A 3 12.77 14.19 -1.22
C PHE A 3 11.95 13.71 -0.03
N PHE A 4 10.67 13.39 -0.28
CA PHE A 4 9.82 12.75 0.72
C PHE A 4 9.45 11.36 0.22
N ILE A 5 9.85 10.34 0.98
CA ILE A 5 9.53 8.94 0.69
C ILE A 5 8.40 8.52 1.63
N LEU A 6 7.26 8.18 1.07
CA LEU A 6 6.14 7.59 1.78
C LEU A 6 6.37 6.08 1.84
N ASP A 7 6.79 5.59 3.01
CA ASP A 7 7.20 4.20 3.20
C ASP A 7 6.17 3.41 4.00
N ASP A 8 5.48 2.49 3.35
CA ASP A 8 4.58 1.51 3.94
C ASP A 8 5.20 0.09 3.99
N GLN A 9 6.49 -0.05 3.66
CA GLN A 9 7.26 -1.30 3.60
C GLN A 9 6.62 -2.38 2.73
N ALA A 10 5.72 -1.99 1.86
CA ALA A 10 4.98 -2.91 1.01
C ALA A 10 4.52 -2.22 -0.28
N TYR A 11 4.14 -3.01 -1.26
CA TYR A 11 3.28 -2.56 -2.34
C TYR A 11 1.82 -2.51 -1.85
N GLY A 12 1.52 -1.58 -0.91
CA GLY A 12 0.27 -1.55 -0.15
C GLY A 12 -0.99 -1.58 -0.99
N TYR A 13 -0.97 -0.88 -2.14
CA TYR A 13 -2.08 -0.92 -3.09
C TYR A 13 -2.29 -2.32 -3.69
N MET A 14 -1.22 -3.01 -4.07
CA MET A 14 -1.29 -4.37 -4.61
C MET A 14 -1.74 -5.36 -3.54
N GLN A 15 -1.29 -5.19 -2.29
CA GLN A 15 -1.78 -6.00 -1.17
C GLN A 15 -3.30 -5.89 -1.02
N LYS A 16 -3.84 -4.67 -1.07
CA LYS A 16 -5.29 -4.45 -0.95
C LYS A 16 -6.07 -5.07 -2.10
N LEU A 17 -5.55 -4.98 -3.32
CA LEU A 17 -6.14 -5.65 -4.48
C LEU A 17 -6.12 -7.18 -4.31
N GLN A 18 -4.99 -7.74 -3.89
CA GLN A 18 -4.85 -9.18 -3.68
C GLN A 18 -5.75 -9.67 -2.53
N LYS A 19 -5.76 -8.98 -1.38
CA LYS A 19 -6.68 -9.28 -0.26
C LYS A 19 -8.13 -9.26 -0.70
N SER A 20 -8.50 -8.28 -1.54
CA SER A 20 -9.87 -8.14 -2.05
C SER A 20 -10.28 -9.23 -3.04
N ALA A 21 -9.35 -9.73 -3.86
CA ALA A 21 -9.62 -10.69 -4.92
C ALA A 21 -9.39 -12.14 -4.48
N TYR A 22 -8.36 -12.38 -3.65
CA TYR A 22 -7.85 -13.72 -3.33
C TYR A 22 -7.81 -14.03 -1.84
N THR A 23 -8.21 -13.09 -0.97
CA THR A 23 -8.13 -13.21 0.50
C THR A 23 -6.72 -13.44 1.06
N ARG A 24 -5.71 -13.42 0.22
CA ARG A 24 -4.29 -13.57 0.55
C ARG A 24 -3.43 -12.55 -0.17
N THR A 25 -2.18 -12.35 0.31
CA THR A 25 -1.18 -11.51 -0.32
C THR A 25 0.06 -12.33 -0.66
N THR A 26 0.70 -12.04 -1.79
CA THR A 26 1.91 -12.74 -2.25
C THR A 26 2.85 -11.73 -2.90
N ALA A 27 4.14 -11.80 -2.54
CA ALA A 27 5.21 -11.01 -3.12
C ALA A 27 4.97 -9.48 -3.08
N THR A 28 4.34 -8.99 -2.01
CA THR A 28 4.01 -7.56 -1.85
C THR A 28 4.75 -6.89 -0.69
N ALA A 29 5.40 -7.64 0.18
CA ALA A 29 6.29 -7.10 1.20
C ALA A 29 7.61 -6.66 0.54
N LEU A 30 8.08 -5.48 0.90
CA LEU A 30 9.39 -4.99 0.50
C LEU A 30 10.44 -5.37 1.55
N ALA A 31 11.68 -5.57 1.11
CA ALA A 31 12.80 -5.70 2.02
C ALA A 31 13.01 -4.39 2.79
N HIS A 32 13.48 -4.52 4.02
CA HIS A 32 13.83 -3.33 4.81
C HIS A 32 15.01 -2.60 4.16
N LEU A 33 14.83 -1.32 3.87
CA LEU A 33 15.86 -0.46 3.34
C LEU A 33 16.43 0.42 4.47
N ASP A 34 17.75 0.43 4.60
CA ASP A 34 18.46 1.34 5.52
C ASP A 34 18.56 2.73 4.89
N TYR A 35 17.53 3.55 5.10
CA TYR A 35 17.47 4.91 4.55
C TYR A 35 18.54 5.84 5.10
N PRO A 36 18.94 5.79 6.39
CA PRO A 36 20.06 6.56 6.90
C PRO A 36 21.37 6.29 6.16
N SER A 37 21.71 5.02 5.95
CA SER A 37 22.92 4.63 5.21
C SER A 37 22.85 5.03 3.74
N LEU A 38 21.67 4.92 3.13
CA LEU A 38 21.44 5.39 1.76
C LEU A 38 21.67 6.90 1.65
N ALA A 39 21.08 7.70 2.53
CA ALA A 39 21.25 9.16 2.55
C ALA A 39 22.72 9.56 2.75
N LYS A 40 23.41 8.88 3.68
CA LYS A 40 24.84 9.07 3.92
C LYS A 40 25.68 8.77 2.67
N GLY A 41 25.38 7.66 2.00
CA GLY A 41 26.08 7.28 0.76
C GLY A 41 25.86 8.26 -0.39
N LEU A 42 24.70 8.91 -0.44
CA LEU A 42 24.38 9.96 -1.42
C LEU A 42 24.88 11.35 -1.02
N GLY A 43 25.43 11.53 0.18
CA GLY A 43 25.87 12.83 0.68
C GLY A 43 24.72 13.81 0.94
N VAL A 44 23.53 13.32 1.28
CA VAL A 44 22.32 14.13 1.56
C VAL A 44 21.93 14.05 3.03
N GLY A 45 21.24 15.09 3.54
CA GLY A 45 20.68 15.07 4.88
C GLY A 45 19.57 14.01 5.00
N TYR A 46 19.34 13.50 6.23
CA TYR A 46 18.29 12.53 6.50
C TYR A 46 17.39 13.00 7.63
N HIS A 47 16.09 12.83 7.44
CA HIS A 47 15.07 12.99 8.48
C HIS A 47 14.06 11.83 8.42
N GLU A 48 13.44 11.55 9.56
CA GLU A 48 12.41 10.53 9.65
C GLU A 48 11.18 11.06 10.40
N VAL A 49 10.00 10.73 9.89
CA VAL A 49 8.70 11.02 10.52
C VAL A 49 7.98 9.68 10.69
N THR A 50 7.81 9.26 11.94
CA THR A 50 7.19 7.97 12.29
C THR A 50 5.79 8.12 12.87
N GLN A 51 5.45 9.32 13.37
CA GLN A 51 4.16 9.58 14.02
C GLN A 51 3.45 10.75 13.37
N THR A 52 2.12 10.70 13.37
CA THR A 52 1.29 11.75 12.77
C THR A 52 1.45 13.10 13.47
N CYS A 53 1.68 13.10 14.79
CA CYS A 53 1.89 14.35 15.55
C CYS A 53 3.16 15.10 15.12
N ASP A 54 4.15 14.38 14.59
CA ASP A 54 5.45 14.96 14.19
C ASP A 54 5.48 15.37 12.70
N LEU A 55 4.38 15.19 11.97
CA LEU A 55 4.34 15.40 10.53
C LEU A 55 4.66 16.85 10.16
N ASP A 56 3.99 17.81 10.78
CA ASP A 56 4.19 19.24 10.48
C ASP A 56 5.61 19.69 10.84
N SER A 57 6.06 19.34 12.04
CA SER A 57 7.43 19.68 12.49
C SER A 57 8.50 19.01 11.62
N GLY A 58 8.30 17.76 11.23
CA GLY A 58 9.20 17.03 10.34
C GLY A 58 9.29 17.64 8.94
N ILE A 59 8.15 18.06 8.37
CA ILE A 59 8.12 18.75 7.07
C ILE A 59 8.85 20.09 7.18
N HIS A 60 8.54 20.89 8.20
CA HIS A 60 9.21 22.18 8.41
C HIS A 60 10.73 22.02 8.59
N THR A 61 11.17 21.04 9.37
CA THR A 61 12.58 20.74 9.58
C THR A 61 13.25 20.34 8.25
N ALA A 62 12.63 19.46 7.48
CA ALA A 62 13.17 19.05 6.19
C ALA A 62 13.29 20.22 5.21
N LEU A 63 12.30 21.12 5.18
CA LEU A 63 12.34 22.32 4.31
C LEU A 63 13.37 23.34 4.76
N ALA A 64 13.56 23.54 6.06
CA ALA A 64 14.51 24.49 6.63
C ALA A 64 15.97 24.02 6.55
N THR A 65 16.22 22.70 6.51
CA THR A 65 17.58 22.14 6.45
C THR A 65 18.27 22.58 5.14
N PRO A 66 19.48 23.15 5.17
CA PRO A 66 20.20 23.49 3.95
C PRO A 66 20.57 22.28 3.10
N GLY A 67 20.63 22.46 1.78
CA GLY A 67 21.05 21.42 0.84
C GLY A 67 19.98 20.37 0.50
N PRO A 68 20.37 19.28 -0.14
CA PRO A 68 19.48 18.16 -0.45
C PRO A 68 19.20 17.33 0.80
N VAL A 69 17.94 16.91 0.96
CA VAL A 69 17.46 16.15 2.12
C VAL A 69 16.54 15.05 1.66
N LEU A 70 16.70 13.88 2.24
CA LEU A 70 15.81 12.73 2.12
C LEU A 70 15.02 12.59 3.43
N THR A 71 13.71 12.69 3.34
CA THR A 71 12.81 12.52 4.49
C THR A 71 11.97 11.27 4.29
N ARG A 72 12.14 10.30 5.19
CA ARG A 72 11.28 9.11 5.25
C ARG A 72 10.03 9.43 6.08
N VAL A 73 8.87 9.20 5.54
CA VAL A 73 7.59 9.30 6.25
C VAL A 73 6.99 7.90 6.32
N VAL A 74 6.95 7.34 7.53
CA VAL A 74 6.34 6.03 7.76
C VAL A 74 4.82 6.17 7.68
N ILE A 75 4.20 5.38 6.81
CA ILE A 75 2.77 5.41 6.58
C ILE A 75 2.15 4.03 6.76
N ASP A 76 0.91 4.01 7.24
CA ASP A 76 0.10 2.79 7.37
C ASP A 76 -1.19 2.95 6.55
N TYR A 77 -1.29 2.21 5.47
CA TYR A 77 -2.50 2.19 4.64
C TYR A 77 -3.52 1.13 5.07
N ASP A 78 -3.18 0.23 5.99
CA ASP A 78 -4.05 -0.91 6.31
C ASP A 78 -5.38 -0.47 6.92
N LYS A 79 -5.37 0.61 7.69
CA LYS A 79 -6.58 1.15 8.35
C LYS A 79 -7.46 2.02 7.45
N ARG A 80 -7.03 2.34 6.22
CA ARG A 80 -7.82 3.20 5.33
C ARG A 80 -8.60 2.38 4.31
N PRO A 81 -9.93 2.54 4.22
CA PRO A 81 -10.72 1.92 3.17
C PRO A 81 -10.27 2.47 1.80
N VAL A 82 -10.08 1.59 0.83
CA VAL A 82 -9.77 1.98 -0.54
C VAL A 82 -11.10 2.31 -1.24
N ARG A 83 -11.56 3.53 -1.05
CA ARG A 83 -12.87 4.03 -1.49
C ARG A 83 -13.21 3.67 -2.95
N TRP A 84 -12.23 3.69 -3.83
CA TRP A 84 -12.49 3.37 -5.23
C TRP A 84 -12.74 1.87 -5.46
N ILE A 85 -12.09 0.96 -4.72
CA ILE A 85 -12.38 -0.48 -4.79
C ILE A 85 -13.82 -0.74 -4.33
N ASP A 86 -14.23 -0.10 -3.25
CA ASP A 86 -15.59 -0.22 -2.74
C ASP A 86 -16.60 0.42 -3.69
N ALA A 87 -16.25 1.56 -4.31
CA ALA A 87 -17.06 2.21 -5.33
C ALA A 87 -17.19 1.36 -6.60
N VAL A 88 -16.08 0.74 -7.07
CA VAL A 88 -16.10 -0.16 -8.23
C VAL A 88 -16.90 -1.42 -7.92
N LYS A 89 -16.70 -2.02 -6.73
CA LYS A 89 -17.51 -3.17 -6.30
C LYS A 89 -18.99 -2.81 -6.22
N GLY A 90 -19.33 -1.67 -5.62
CA GLY A 90 -20.70 -1.20 -5.50
C GLY A 90 -21.34 -0.92 -6.85
N ARG A 91 -20.62 -0.32 -7.79
CA ARG A 91 -21.09 -0.04 -9.14
C ARG A 91 -21.25 -1.33 -9.95
N PHE A 92 -20.24 -2.18 -9.92
CA PHE A 92 -20.25 -3.47 -10.62
C PHE A 92 -21.37 -4.38 -10.14
N THR A 93 -21.62 -4.44 -8.82
CA THR A 93 -22.71 -5.26 -8.26
C THR A 93 -24.09 -4.68 -8.51
N ARG A 94 -24.24 -3.35 -8.71
CA ARG A 94 -25.53 -2.72 -9.05
C ARG A 94 -25.92 -2.94 -10.52
N GLU A 95 -24.94 -2.85 -11.42
CA GLU A 95 -25.19 -2.92 -12.87
C GLU A 95 -25.35 -4.34 -13.40
N LEU A 96 -24.93 -5.34 -12.62
CA LEU A 96 -25.08 -6.74 -13.02
C LEU A 96 -26.52 -7.25 -12.83
N SER A 97 -27.05 -7.91 -13.86
CA SER A 97 -28.28 -8.69 -13.76
C SER A 97 -28.12 -9.84 -12.75
N LEU A 98 -29.23 -10.38 -12.24
CA LEU A 98 -29.22 -11.49 -11.28
C LEU A 98 -28.44 -12.70 -11.83
N GLN A 99 -28.60 -13.02 -13.12
CA GLN A 99 -27.87 -14.11 -13.79
C GLN A 99 -26.36 -13.85 -13.84
N GLN A 100 -25.95 -12.60 -14.07
CA GLN A 100 -24.54 -12.23 -14.08
C GLN A 100 -23.93 -12.29 -12.68
N LYS A 101 -24.69 -11.91 -11.64
CA LYS A 101 -24.26 -12.03 -10.24
C LYS A 101 -24.03 -13.50 -9.86
N VAL A 102 -24.95 -14.39 -10.24
CA VAL A 102 -24.83 -15.83 -10.00
C VAL A 102 -23.62 -16.41 -10.73
N ARG A 103 -23.43 -16.08 -12.01
CA ARG A 103 -22.23 -16.53 -12.78
C ARG A 103 -20.94 -16.01 -12.19
N PHE A 104 -20.92 -14.79 -11.68
CA PHE A 104 -19.74 -14.22 -11.03
C PHE A 104 -19.44 -14.92 -9.70
N ALA A 105 -20.46 -15.14 -8.88
CA ALA A 105 -20.34 -15.85 -7.61
C ALA A 105 -19.90 -17.33 -7.81
N SER A 106 -20.45 -18.01 -8.81
CA SER A 106 -20.03 -19.39 -9.13
C SER A 106 -18.59 -19.47 -9.58
N ARG A 107 -18.10 -18.53 -10.41
CA ARG A 107 -16.68 -18.48 -10.84
C ARG A 107 -15.72 -18.18 -9.67
N LEU A 108 -16.12 -17.34 -8.73
CA LEU A 108 -15.34 -17.09 -7.52
C LEU A 108 -15.31 -18.34 -6.61
N GLY A 109 -16.44 -19.02 -6.44
CA GLY A 109 -16.54 -20.27 -5.68
C GLY A 109 -15.68 -21.39 -6.28
N ILE A 110 -15.73 -21.59 -7.60
CA ILE A 110 -14.91 -22.61 -8.29
C ILE A 110 -13.40 -22.29 -8.12
N ARG A 111 -12.98 -21.04 -8.29
CA ARG A 111 -11.57 -20.66 -8.10
C ARG A 111 -11.08 -20.85 -6.66
N SER A 112 -11.94 -20.63 -5.66
CA SER A 112 -11.56 -20.87 -4.26
C SER A 112 -11.39 -22.36 -3.96
N LEU A 113 -12.15 -23.25 -4.61
CA LEU A 113 -12.05 -24.68 -4.50
C LEU A 113 -10.81 -25.25 -5.21
N ASP A 114 -10.48 -24.72 -6.39
CA ASP A 114 -9.27 -25.13 -7.13
C ASP A 114 -7.98 -24.74 -6.40
N MET A 115 -7.98 -23.57 -5.71
CA MET A 115 -6.82 -23.15 -4.92
C MET A 115 -6.62 -23.99 -3.67
N HIS A 116 -7.67 -24.59 -3.11
CA HIS A 116 -7.55 -25.50 -1.96
C HIS A 116 -6.92 -26.84 -2.35
N LYS A 117 -7.21 -27.33 -3.57
CA LYS A 117 -6.62 -28.56 -4.12
C LYS A 117 -5.15 -28.44 -4.54
N MET A 118 -4.64 -27.25 -4.75
CA MET A 118 -3.23 -27.04 -5.11
C MET A 118 -2.30 -26.87 -3.89
N ASN A 119 -2.84 -26.85 -2.68
CA ASN A 119 -2.08 -26.70 -1.43
C ASN A 119 -1.98 -28.02 -0.62
N ASP A 120 -2.60 -29.11 -1.08
CA ASP A 120 -2.44 -30.49 -0.59
C ASP A 120 -1.49 -31.28 -1.52
#